data_8e04d35a391476be5695ac1bbd37740c
#
_entry.id   8e04d35a391476be5695ac1bbd37740c
#
_cell.length_a   1.000
_cell.length_b   1.000
_cell.length_c   1.000
_cell.angle_alpha   90.00
_cell.angle_beta   90.00
_cell.angle_gamma   90.00
#
_symmetry.space_group_name_H-M   'P 1'
#
loop_
_entity.id
_entity.type
_entity.pdbx_description
1 polymer ?
#
loop_
_entity_poly.entity_id
_entity_poly.type
_entity_poly.pdbx_seq_one_letter_code
_entity_poly.pdbx_strand_id
1 'polypeptide(L)'
;MRLSLISLVGNKAGEVYSFLLSLKEQENQNFEVILVVNKKTEAKSIFKVIQQFYNFFGSRLVVLVNSKNGSYQANLQSAFKIAKGDFVSVANSDSAIKKWYVADLIEKAIRYNVDVLEFKPRLIGTIRFKPHERNQLDKVFDLNKDKIVYAYTFPFIFNKVFKKSLVKKVLKYNIETTNDTKMCIELNYALMLEAKKYKYLDYRLNREFISSDLWLNPSAFLKTFNVLEKNVKQFYPKLTDEIKYAKYYFIKLLLTGFLSETYFVYRHFYKTDKANLEEKRSKILVNKQKEMLNKIEQSPEFITFISSNPYMLVDNVESKMIKEPYKSLRNSKILDLLE
;
A
#
# COMPACT_ATOMS: atom_id res chain seq x y z
N MET A 1 -9.28 1.37 24.35
CA MET A 1 -8.17 1.13 23.40
C MET A 1 -8.41 1.99 22.17
N ARG A 2 -7.45 2.82 21.79
CA ARG A 2 -7.64 3.81 20.71
C ARG A 2 -7.22 3.30 19.36
N LEU A 3 -6.17 2.47 19.28
CA LEU A 3 -5.59 2.05 18.01
C LEU A 3 -5.43 0.54 17.96
N SER A 4 -5.81 -0.08 16.84
CA SER A 4 -5.42 -1.44 16.46
C SER A 4 -4.36 -1.36 15.37
N LEU A 5 -3.14 -1.81 15.68
CA LEU A 5 -2.07 -1.98 14.70
C LEU A 5 -2.11 -3.41 14.17
N ILE A 6 -2.32 -3.55 12.88
CA ILE A 6 -2.34 -4.85 12.22
C ILE A 6 -1.02 -5.03 11.48
N SER A 7 -0.33 -6.13 11.74
CA SER A 7 0.91 -6.49 11.07
C SER A 7 0.76 -7.82 10.35
N LEU A 8 1.03 -7.81 9.06
CA LEU A 8 1.19 -9.03 8.28
C LEU A 8 2.62 -9.51 8.48
N VAL A 9 2.75 -10.64 9.16
CA VAL A 9 4.04 -11.17 9.59
C VAL A 9 4.72 -11.90 8.44
N GLY A 10 5.94 -11.47 8.10
CA GLY A 10 6.82 -12.14 7.15
C GLY A 10 7.49 -13.40 7.74
N ASN A 11 8.43 -13.99 7.00
CA ASN A 11 9.08 -15.25 7.38
C ASN A 11 10.31 -15.09 8.30
N LYS A 12 10.68 -13.85 8.64
CA LYS A 12 11.92 -13.59 9.40
C LYS A 12 11.61 -13.23 10.85
N ALA A 13 11.95 -14.13 11.77
CA ALA A 13 11.74 -13.94 13.20
C ALA A 13 12.43 -12.67 13.75
N GLY A 14 13.61 -12.31 13.23
CA GLY A 14 14.33 -11.10 13.61
C GLY A 14 13.59 -9.80 13.27
N GLU A 15 12.85 -9.75 12.16
CA GLU A 15 12.02 -8.60 11.80
C GLU A 15 10.86 -8.44 12.79
N VAL A 16 10.21 -9.56 13.15
CA VAL A 16 9.12 -9.57 14.15
C VAL A 16 9.63 -9.14 15.52
N TYR A 17 10.82 -9.59 15.92
CA TYR A 17 11.46 -9.17 17.16
C TYR A 17 11.69 -7.66 17.20
N SER A 18 12.36 -7.12 16.17
CA SER A 18 12.66 -5.69 16.08
C SER A 18 11.37 -4.83 16.05
N PHE A 19 10.35 -5.30 15.37
CA PHE A 19 9.05 -4.63 15.30
C PHE A 19 8.37 -4.60 16.69
N LEU A 20 8.26 -5.74 17.37
CA LEU A 20 7.65 -5.81 18.70
C LEU A 20 8.46 -5.02 19.75
N LEU A 21 9.80 -5.01 19.62
CA LEU A 21 10.66 -4.19 20.48
C LEU A 21 10.35 -2.69 20.25
N SER A 22 10.28 -2.26 19.00
CA SER A 22 9.91 -0.87 18.66
C SER A 22 8.52 -0.48 19.16
N LEU A 23 7.58 -1.43 19.19
CA LEU A 23 6.24 -1.22 19.76
C LEU A 23 6.24 -1.18 21.28
N LYS A 24 7.08 -1.99 21.94
CA LYS A 24 7.28 -1.92 23.38
C LYS A 24 7.81 -0.56 23.82
N GLU A 25 8.66 0.08 23.01
CA GLU A 25 9.27 1.38 23.28
C GLU A 25 8.40 2.58 22.90
N GLN A 26 7.17 2.38 22.45
CA GLN A 26 6.28 3.49 22.10
C GLN A 26 5.92 4.34 23.33
N GLU A 27 5.95 5.66 23.17
CA GLU A 27 5.58 6.64 24.19
C GLU A 27 4.10 6.51 24.60
N ASN A 28 3.23 6.16 23.68
CA ASN A 28 1.81 5.92 23.94
C ASN A 28 1.49 4.43 23.80
N GLN A 29 1.03 3.81 24.88
CA GLN A 29 0.71 2.38 24.95
C GLN A 29 -0.80 2.08 24.82
N ASN A 30 -1.63 3.05 24.37
CA ASN A 30 -3.07 2.85 24.22
C ASN A 30 -3.43 2.19 22.87
N PHE A 31 -2.79 1.06 22.59
CA PHE A 31 -2.99 0.29 21.35
C PHE A 31 -2.96 -1.21 21.61
N GLU A 32 -3.48 -1.96 20.66
CA GLU A 32 -3.25 -3.41 20.51
C GLU A 32 -2.47 -3.70 19.24
N VAL A 33 -1.79 -4.84 19.24
CA VAL A 33 -1.08 -5.38 18.08
C VAL A 33 -1.76 -6.67 17.64
N ILE A 34 -2.16 -6.75 16.39
CA ILE A 34 -2.73 -7.95 15.79
C ILE A 34 -1.71 -8.47 14.78
N LEU A 35 -0.99 -9.52 15.13
CA LEU A 35 -0.04 -10.20 14.26
C LEU A 35 -0.79 -11.27 13.46
N VAL A 36 -0.76 -11.15 12.14
CA VAL A 36 -1.35 -12.15 11.25
C VAL A 36 -0.26 -13.03 10.67
N VAL A 37 -0.25 -14.29 11.06
CA VAL A 37 0.75 -15.30 10.70
C VAL A 37 0.15 -16.26 9.67
N ASN A 38 0.81 -16.41 8.53
CA ASN A 38 0.43 -17.41 7.54
C ASN A 38 0.96 -18.79 7.92
N LYS A 39 0.18 -19.85 7.61
CA LYS A 39 0.56 -21.25 7.87
C LYS A 39 1.90 -21.66 7.23
N LYS A 40 2.30 -21.03 6.13
CA LYS A 40 3.58 -21.30 5.44
C LYS A 40 4.80 -20.64 6.10
N THR A 41 4.57 -19.76 7.06
CA THR A 41 5.64 -19.09 7.76
C THR A 41 6.38 -20.10 8.62
N GLU A 42 7.70 -19.90 8.87
CA GLU A 42 8.46 -20.65 9.88
C GLU A 42 7.90 -20.34 11.28
N ALA A 43 6.69 -20.80 11.53
CA ALA A 43 5.85 -20.39 12.63
C ALA A 43 6.52 -20.61 13.99
N LYS A 44 7.34 -21.67 14.13
CA LYS A 44 7.98 -22.01 15.40
C LYS A 44 8.96 -20.94 15.88
N SER A 45 9.79 -20.38 15.00
CA SER A 45 10.74 -19.32 15.35
C SER A 45 10.02 -18.01 15.67
N ILE A 46 8.95 -17.71 14.93
CA ILE A 46 8.13 -16.52 15.15
C ILE A 46 7.37 -16.62 16.48
N PHE A 47 6.77 -17.77 16.80
CA PHE A 47 6.07 -17.96 18.07
C PHE A 47 7.01 -17.84 19.29
N LYS A 48 8.27 -18.31 19.19
CA LYS A 48 9.28 -18.09 20.23
C LYS A 48 9.55 -16.60 20.48
N VAL A 49 9.61 -15.80 19.41
CA VAL A 49 9.77 -14.35 19.54
C VAL A 49 8.53 -13.72 20.18
N ILE A 50 7.34 -14.05 19.71
CA ILE A 50 6.08 -13.52 20.24
C ILE A 50 5.96 -13.80 21.76
N GLN A 51 6.35 -15.00 22.20
CA GLN A 51 6.32 -15.39 23.61
C GLN A 51 7.15 -14.47 24.50
N GLN A 52 8.30 -13.93 24.02
CA GLN A 52 9.16 -13.02 24.78
C GLN A 52 8.47 -11.68 25.10
N PHE A 53 7.50 -11.27 24.28
CA PHE A 53 6.79 -10.01 24.43
C PHE A 53 5.42 -10.16 25.11
N TYR A 54 4.96 -11.39 25.34
CA TYR A 54 3.64 -11.67 25.86
C TYR A 54 3.43 -11.06 27.26
N ASN A 55 4.44 -11.16 28.13
CA ASN A 55 4.37 -10.58 29.50
C ASN A 55 4.19 -9.06 29.47
N PHE A 56 4.75 -8.37 28.49
CA PHE A 56 4.62 -6.92 28.36
C PHE A 56 3.28 -6.50 27.77
N PHE A 57 2.88 -7.10 26.65
CA PHE A 57 1.67 -6.69 25.96
C PHE A 57 0.40 -7.31 26.54
N GLY A 58 0.49 -8.51 27.13
CA GLY A 58 -0.65 -9.26 27.64
C GLY A 58 -1.74 -9.44 26.58
N SER A 59 -2.98 -9.15 26.95
CA SER A 59 -4.15 -9.25 26.07
C SER A 59 -4.16 -8.27 24.89
N ARG A 60 -3.23 -7.32 24.86
CA ARG A 60 -3.03 -6.39 23.73
C ARG A 60 -2.27 -7.01 22.56
N LEU A 61 -1.61 -8.14 22.76
CA LEU A 61 -0.92 -8.90 21.70
C LEU A 61 -1.81 -10.04 21.25
N VAL A 62 -2.41 -9.87 20.09
CA VAL A 62 -3.30 -10.85 19.46
C VAL A 62 -2.58 -11.50 18.30
N VAL A 63 -2.59 -12.84 18.27
CA VAL A 63 -2.00 -13.60 17.16
C VAL A 63 -3.11 -14.32 16.41
N LEU A 64 -3.27 -13.96 15.16
CA LEU A 64 -4.20 -14.61 14.24
C LEU A 64 -3.42 -15.55 13.31
N VAL A 65 -3.69 -16.84 13.41
CA VAL A 65 -3.09 -17.84 12.53
C VAL A 65 -4.12 -18.28 11.52
N ASN A 66 -3.87 -18.00 10.24
CA ASN A 66 -4.71 -18.47 9.17
C ASN A 66 -4.33 -19.91 8.76
N SER A 67 -5.28 -20.84 8.91
CA SER A 67 -5.11 -22.24 8.53
C SER A 67 -5.04 -22.45 7.02
N LYS A 68 -5.62 -21.55 6.24
CA LYS A 68 -5.58 -21.52 4.77
C LYS A 68 -4.52 -20.48 4.34
N ASN A 69 -3.86 -20.72 3.20
CA ASN A 69 -3.01 -19.71 2.58
C ASN A 69 -3.91 -18.57 2.06
N GLY A 70 -4.18 -17.62 2.91
CA GLY A 70 -4.88 -16.41 2.53
C GLY A 70 -3.97 -15.42 1.83
N SER A 71 -4.53 -14.60 0.96
CA SER A 71 -3.87 -13.41 0.45
C SER A 71 -3.64 -12.41 1.59
N TYR A 72 -2.75 -11.43 1.38
CA TYR A 72 -2.55 -10.33 2.33
C TYR A 72 -3.88 -9.64 2.65
N GLN A 73 -4.71 -9.40 1.64
CA GLN A 73 -6.00 -8.72 1.77
C GLN A 73 -7.00 -9.54 2.60
N ALA A 74 -7.12 -10.84 2.36
CA ALA A 74 -7.97 -11.73 3.15
C ALA A 74 -7.50 -11.83 4.61
N ASN A 75 -6.19 -11.81 4.82
CA ASN A 75 -5.58 -11.76 6.14
C ASN A 75 -5.92 -10.47 6.88
N LEU A 76 -5.87 -9.31 6.19
CA LEU A 76 -6.29 -8.03 6.76
C LEU A 76 -7.78 -8.00 7.11
N GLN A 77 -8.66 -8.51 6.23
CA GLN A 77 -10.09 -8.60 6.55
C GLN A 77 -10.35 -9.46 7.80
N SER A 78 -9.60 -10.55 7.96
CA SER A 78 -9.69 -11.39 9.17
C SER A 78 -9.27 -10.63 10.43
N ALA A 79 -8.21 -9.82 10.33
CA ALA A 79 -7.77 -8.96 11.43
C ALA A 79 -8.75 -7.82 11.72
N PHE A 80 -9.37 -7.23 10.69
CA PHE A 80 -10.39 -6.20 10.87
C PHE A 80 -11.59 -6.66 11.70
N LYS A 81 -11.97 -7.96 11.60
CA LYS A 81 -13.06 -8.53 12.39
C LYS A 81 -12.81 -8.46 13.88
N ILE A 82 -11.57 -8.66 14.31
CA ILE A 82 -11.19 -8.76 15.73
C ILE A 82 -10.61 -7.46 16.31
N ALA A 83 -10.35 -6.47 15.46
CA ALA A 83 -9.82 -5.17 15.88
C ALA A 83 -10.75 -4.47 16.88
N LYS A 84 -10.21 -4.05 18.04
CA LYS A 84 -10.93 -3.42 19.15
C LYS A 84 -10.76 -1.91 19.19
N GLY A 85 -9.66 -1.38 18.63
CA GLY A 85 -9.37 0.06 18.62
C GLY A 85 -10.40 0.90 17.89
N ASP A 86 -10.58 2.16 18.28
CA ASP A 86 -11.45 3.12 17.59
C ASP A 86 -10.94 3.41 16.18
N PHE A 87 -9.63 3.30 15.99
CA PHE A 87 -8.92 3.44 14.72
C PHE A 87 -8.11 2.18 14.41
N VAL A 88 -7.88 1.94 13.13
CA VAL A 88 -7.13 0.78 12.62
C VAL A 88 -6.07 1.27 11.65
N SER A 89 -4.85 0.78 11.77
CA SER A 89 -3.76 1.04 10.82
C SER A 89 -2.97 -0.24 10.55
N VAL A 90 -2.34 -0.30 9.38
CA VAL A 90 -1.48 -1.41 8.98
C VAL A 90 -0.02 -0.98 9.11
N ALA A 91 0.75 -1.71 9.91
CA ALA A 91 2.19 -1.53 10.05
C ALA A 91 2.87 -2.90 9.91
N ASN A 92 3.54 -3.13 8.79
CA ASN A 92 4.18 -4.41 8.53
C ASN A 92 5.39 -4.66 9.44
N SER A 93 5.69 -5.91 9.73
CA SER A 93 6.76 -6.28 10.68
C SER A 93 8.17 -5.90 10.22
N ASP A 94 8.35 -5.53 8.96
CA ASP A 94 9.58 -5.02 8.39
C ASP A 94 9.63 -3.47 8.31
N SER A 95 8.59 -2.79 8.79
CA SER A 95 8.54 -1.32 8.82
C SER A 95 9.42 -0.73 9.92
N ALA A 96 10.10 0.37 9.62
CA ALA A 96 10.84 1.14 10.62
C ALA A 96 9.93 2.25 11.20
N ILE A 97 9.64 2.14 12.48
CA ILE A 97 8.78 3.06 13.24
C ILE A 97 9.57 3.80 14.30
N LYS A 98 9.13 5.00 14.66
CA LYS A 98 9.73 5.85 15.69
C LYS A 98 9.00 5.69 17.02
N LYS A 99 9.61 6.10 18.14
CA LYS A 99 9.01 6.00 19.50
C LYS A 99 7.68 6.74 19.64
N TRP A 100 7.47 7.82 18.90
CA TRP A 100 6.26 8.63 18.89
C TRP A 100 5.21 8.20 17.85
N TYR A 101 5.46 7.15 17.08
CA TYR A 101 4.60 6.70 15.98
C TYR A 101 3.13 6.48 16.41
N VAL A 102 2.90 5.76 17.51
CA VAL A 102 1.55 5.50 18.01
C VAL A 102 0.90 6.77 18.59
N ALA A 103 1.68 7.59 19.30
CA ALA A 103 1.19 8.86 19.84
C ALA A 103 0.69 9.77 18.72
N ASP A 104 1.48 9.95 17.67
CA ASP A 104 1.12 10.75 16.50
C ASP A 104 -0.09 10.21 15.74
N LEU A 105 -0.18 8.89 15.55
CA LEU A 105 -1.34 8.28 14.90
C LEU A 105 -2.63 8.57 15.67
N ILE A 106 -2.61 8.35 16.98
CA ILE A 106 -3.79 8.55 17.83
C ILE A 106 -4.18 10.03 17.89
N GLU A 107 -3.20 10.93 18.13
CA GLU A 107 -3.45 12.36 18.17
C GLU A 107 -4.09 12.88 16.90
N LYS A 108 -3.48 12.58 15.75
CA LYS A 108 -3.96 13.06 14.46
C LYS A 108 -5.30 12.44 14.07
N ALA A 109 -5.50 11.14 14.35
CA ALA A 109 -6.76 10.46 14.08
C ALA A 109 -7.93 11.06 14.90
N ILE A 110 -7.69 11.40 16.18
CA ILE A 110 -8.68 12.06 17.04
C ILE A 110 -8.92 13.49 16.56
N ARG A 111 -7.85 14.26 16.31
CA ARG A 111 -7.90 15.67 15.91
C ARG A 111 -8.74 15.89 14.66
N TYR A 112 -8.48 15.12 13.60
CA TYR A 112 -9.18 15.29 12.32
C TYR A 112 -10.51 14.54 12.26
N ASN A 113 -10.66 13.47 13.00
CA ASN A 113 -11.88 12.66 13.11
C ASN A 113 -12.52 12.30 11.75
N VAL A 114 -11.68 11.97 10.77
CA VAL A 114 -12.08 11.56 9.41
C VAL A 114 -12.17 10.03 9.30
N ASP A 115 -12.83 9.53 8.28
CA ASP A 115 -12.94 8.09 8.06
C ASP A 115 -11.61 7.49 7.59
N VAL A 116 -10.88 8.24 6.75
CA VAL A 116 -9.55 7.88 6.26
C VAL A 116 -8.61 9.07 6.46
N LEU A 117 -7.53 8.83 7.21
CA LEU A 117 -6.42 9.75 7.35
C LEU A 117 -5.22 9.15 6.62
N GLU A 118 -4.76 9.81 5.57
CA GLU A 118 -3.62 9.37 4.77
C GLU A 118 -2.38 10.18 5.09
N PHE A 119 -1.25 9.50 5.22
CA PHE A 119 0.06 10.09 5.45
C PHE A 119 0.95 9.95 4.22
N LYS A 120 1.92 10.82 4.09
CA LYS A 120 2.94 10.72 3.05
C LYS A 120 3.67 9.38 3.14
N PRO A 121 3.63 8.54 2.09
CA PRO A 121 4.35 7.28 2.11
C PRO A 121 5.86 7.50 2.02
N ARG A 122 6.63 6.61 2.63
CA ARG A 122 8.07 6.54 2.45
C ARG A 122 8.49 5.10 2.24
N LEU A 123 8.94 4.79 1.05
CA LEU A 123 9.50 3.48 0.72
C LEU A 123 11.03 3.52 0.83
N ILE A 124 11.59 2.44 1.37
CA ILE A 124 13.03 2.20 1.50
C ILE A 124 13.37 0.76 1.11
N GLY A 125 14.62 0.46 0.93
CA GLY A 125 15.11 -0.87 0.51
C GLY A 125 15.59 -0.86 -0.94
N THR A 126 15.11 -1.78 -1.76
CA THR A 126 15.42 -1.82 -3.20
C THR A 126 14.70 -0.73 -3.99
N ILE A 127 13.69 -0.11 -3.40
CA ILE A 127 12.99 1.04 -3.94
C ILE A 127 13.13 2.18 -2.94
N ARG A 128 13.50 3.36 -3.44
CA ARG A 128 13.50 4.59 -2.66
C ARG A 128 12.46 5.52 -3.25
N PHE A 129 11.44 5.87 -2.44
CA PHE A 129 10.37 6.73 -2.92
C PHE A 129 9.83 7.60 -1.78
N LYS A 130 9.79 8.88 -2.02
CA LYS A 130 9.31 9.91 -1.10
C LYS A 130 8.53 10.95 -1.91
N PRO A 131 7.31 10.65 -2.35
CA PRO A 131 6.57 11.49 -3.28
C PRO A 131 6.28 12.89 -2.75
N HIS A 132 6.06 13.82 -3.68
CA HIS A 132 5.37 15.07 -3.38
C HIS A 132 3.93 14.82 -2.95
N GLU A 133 3.31 15.83 -2.34
CA GLU A 133 1.87 15.81 -2.04
C GLU A 133 1.06 15.75 -3.35
N ARG A 134 0.04 14.91 -3.35
CA ARG A 134 -0.88 14.75 -4.47
C ARG A 134 -2.28 15.32 -4.18
N ASN A 135 -2.59 15.59 -2.93
CA ASN A 135 -3.84 16.18 -2.46
C ASN A 135 -3.58 17.44 -1.64
N GLN A 136 -4.54 18.35 -1.63
CA GLN A 136 -4.45 19.59 -0.85
C GLN A 136 -4.26 19.30 0.65
N LEU A 137 -3.30 20.00 1.28
CA LEU A 137 -2.86 19.75 2.64
C LEU A 137 -3.87 20.20 3.69
N ASP A 138 -4.48 21.37 3.52
CA ASP A 138 -5.28 22.00 4.57
C ASP A 138 -6.77 21.68 4.51
N LYS A 139 -7.19 20.82 3.56
CA LYS A 139 -8.57 20.47 3.33
C LYS A 139 -8.94 19.13 3.96
N VAL A 140 -10.09 19.08 4.62
CA VAL A 140 -10.84 17.84 4.88
C VAL A 140 -11.83 17.68 3.72
N PHE A 141 -11.71 16.57 3.00
CA PHE A 141 -12.52 16.29 1.83
C PHE A 141 -13.80 15.55 2.22
N ASP A 142 -14.91 15.94 1.62
CA ASP A 142 -16.16 15.17 1.59
C ASP A 142 -16.17 14.29 0.32
N LEU A 143 -15.95 12.99 0.47
CA LEU A 143 -15.81 12.06 -0.65
C LEU A 143 -17.08 11.89 -1.50
N ASN A 144 -18.24 12.33 -1.01
CA ASN A 144 -19.44 12.40 -1.84
C ASN A 144 -19.38 13.53 -2.91
N LYS A 145 -18.57 14.57 -2.63
CA LYS A 145 -18.41 15.76 -3.47
C LYS A 145 -17.04 15.82 -4.13
N ASP A 146 -16.00 15.54 -3.37
CA ASP A 146 -14.60 15.72 -3.75
C ASP A 146 -14.03 14.44 -4.38
N LYS A 147 -14.43 14.11 -5.61
CA LYS A 147 -14.00 12.88 -6.30
C LYS A 147 -12.52 12.82 -6.61
N ILE A 148 -11.87 13.97 -6.72
CA ILE A 148 -10.43 14.10 -7.00
C ILE A 148 -9.55 13.24 -6.09
N VAL A 149 -9.98 13.00 -4.86
CA VAL A 149 -9.25 12.17 -3.90
C VAL A 149 -9.02 10.76 -4.42
N TYR A 150 -9.96 10.17 -5.15
CA TYR A 150 -9.81 8.81 -5.69
C TYR A 150 -8.74 8.72 -6.78
N ALA A 151 -8.52 9.81 -7.52
CA ALA A 151 -7.45 9.89 -8.52
C ALA A 151 -6.06 10.05 -7.87
N TYR A 152 -5.98 10.82 -6.78
CA TYR A 152 -4.71 11.25 -6.19
C TYR A 152 -4.35 10.58 -4.85
N THR A 153 -5.20 9.74 -4.23
CA THR A 153 -4.79 8.93 -3.07
C THR A 153 -3.68 7.95 -3.48
N PHE A 154 -2.70 7.74 -2.59
CA PHE A 154 -1.70 6.71 -2.85
C PHE A 154 -2.34 5.31 -2.73
N PRO A 155 -2.05 4.40 -3.66
CA PRO A 155 -2.67 3.08 -3.69
C PRO A 155 -2.07 2.10 -2.67
N PHE A 156 -1.75 2.58 -1.47
CA PHE A 156 -1.13 1.81 -0.41
C PHE A 156 -1.99 1.82 0.84
N ILE A 157 -2.17 0.66 1.47
CA ILE A 157 -2.95 0.55 2.69
C ILE A 157 -2.15 0.96 3.94
N PHE A 158 -0.83 0.77 3.92
CA PHE A 158 0.06 0.95 5.07
C PHE A 158 0.38 2.41 5.42
N ASN A 159 -0.01 3.37 4.59
CA ASN A 159 0.14 4.80 4.88
C ASN A 159 -1.15 5.47 5.34
N LYS A 160 -2.11 4.68 5.82
CA LYS A 160 -3.43 5.16 6.21
C LYS A 160 -3.86 4.70 7.60
N VAL A 161 -4.71 5.52 8.21
CA VAL A 161 -5.49 5.19 9.40
C VAL A 161 -6.96 5.24 9.03
N PHE A 162 -7.68 4.23 9.43
CA PHE A 162 -9.11 4.05 9.15
C PHE A 162 -9.91 4.07 10.45
N LYS A 163 -11.09 4.67 10.46
CA LYS A 163 -12.05 4.45 11.54
C LYS A 163 -12.49 3.00 11.60
N LYS A 164 -12.67 2.47 12.80
CA LYS A 164 -13.20 1.11 13.00
C LYS A 164 -14.55 0.89 12.33
N SER A 165 -15.43 1.89 12.35
CA SER A 165 -16.72 1.83 11.67
C SER A 165 -16.60 1.63 10.15
N LEU A 166 -15.56 2.20 9.55
CA LEU A 166 -15.27 2.04 8.13
C LEU A 166 -14.78 0.62 7.81
N VAL A 167 -13.79 0.10 8.55
CA VAL A 167 -13.25 -1.24 8.27
C VAL A 167 -14.31 -2.33 8.44
N LYS A 168 -15.31 -2.12 9.31
CA LYS A 168 -16.45 -3.04 9.45
C LYS A 168 -17.31 -3.14 8.19
N LYS A 169 -17.41 -2.11 7.38
CA LYS A 169 -18.21 -2.11 6.15
C LYS A 169 -17.63 -3.04 5.09
N VAL A 170 -16.29 -3.14 5.02
CA VAL A 170 -15.60 -3.96 4.02
C VAL A 170 -15.38 -5.42 4.45
N LEU A 171 -15.88 -5.85 5.61
CA LEU A 171 -15.73 -7.23 6.06
C LEU A 171 -16.41 -8.26 5.15
N LYS A 172 -17.45 -7.86 4.42
CA LYS A 172 -18.18 -8.69 3.47
C LYS A 172 -17.74 -8.46 2.01
N TYR A 173 -16.78 -7.55 1.80
CA TYR A 173 -16.27 -7.30 0.47
C TYR A 173 -15.58 -8.56 -0.07
N ASN A 174 -15.99 -9.01 -1.26
CA ASN A 174 -15.39 -10.16 -1.92
C ASN A 174 -14.12 -9.72 -2.65
N ILE A 175 -12.97 -10.14 -2.13
CA ILE A 175 -11.67 -9.87 -2.74
C ILE A 175 -11.50 -10.82 -3.93
N GLU A 176 -11.44 -10.28 -5.13
CA GLU A 176 -11.29 -11.05 -6.37
C GLU A 176 -9.82 -11.31 -6.74
N THR A 177 -8.89 -10.48 -6.22
CA THR A 177 -7.47 -10.60 -6.56
C THR A 177 -6.69 -11.34 -5.49
N THR A 178 -6.05 -12.44 -5.88
CA THR A 178 -5.26 -13.30 -4.99
C THR A 178 -3.77 -13.00 -5.01
N ASN A 179 -3.28 -12.31 -6.04
CA ASN A 179 -1.89 -11.94 -6.18
C ASN A 179 -1.67 -10.53 -5.66
N ASP A 180 -1.88 -10.38 -4.40
CA ASP A 180 -1.71 -9.15 -3.70
C ASP A 180 -0.33 -9.08 -3.04
N THR A 181 0.16 -7.88 -2.98
CA THR A 181 1.31 -7.50 -2.19
C THR A 181 0.84 -6.84 -0.91
N LYS A 182 1.75 -6.50 -0.01
CA LYS A 182 1.46 -5.70 1.18
C LYS A 182 0.87 -4.31 0.88
N MET A 183 0.79 -3.91 -0.39
CA MET A 183 0.10 -2.69 -0.82
C MET A 183 -1.41 -2.80 -0.68
N CYS A 184 -1.98 -4.01 -0.85
CA CYS A 184 -3.41 -4.32 -0.69
C CYS A 184 -4.32 -3.35 -1.45
N ILE A 185 -4.02 -3.13 -2.73
CA ILE A 185 -4.63 -2.07 -3.56
C ILE A 185 -6.15 -2.22 -3.64
N GLU A 186 -6.67 -3.44 -3.90
CA GLU A 186 -8.11 -3.68 -4.01
C GLU A 186 -8.84 -3.34 -2.71
N LEU A 187 -8.34 -3.82 -1.57
CA LEU A 187 -8.94 -3.56 -0.27
C LEU A 187 -8.79 -2.07 0.13
N ASN A 188 -7.67 -1.44 -0.23
CA ASN A 188 -7.48 -0.01 -0.01
C ASN A 188 -8.57 0.83 -0.72
N TYR A 189 -8.82 0.54 -2.00
CA TYR A 189 -9.89 1.24 -2.74
C TYR A 189 -11.29 0.85 -2.25
N ALA A 190 -11.52 -0.40 -1.84
CA ALA A 190 -12.79 -0.78 -1.22
C ALA A 190 -13.09 0.05 0.04
N LEU A 191 -12.08 0.30 0.89
CA LEU A 191 -12.19 1.19 2.04
C LEU A 191 -12.45 2.63 1.62
N MET A 192 -11.76 3.14 0.62
CA MET A 192 -11.96 4.50 0.12
C MET A 192 -13.39 4.72 -0.42
N LEU A 193 -13.95 3.75 -1.16
CA LEU A 193 -15.31 3.82 -1.73
C LEU A 193 -16.41 3.86 -0.66
N GLU A 194 -16.16 3.28 0.52
CA GLU A 194 -17.09 3.28 1.66
C GLU A 194 -16.91 4.48 2.61
N ALA A 195 -15.83 5.25 2.44
CA ALA A 195 -15.53 6.40 3.27
C ALA A 195 -16.33 7.64 2.87
N LYS A 196 -16.59 8.52 3.85
CA LYS A 196 -17.26 9.81 3.63
C LYS A 196 -16.32 10.99 3.78
N LYS A 197 -15.37 10.91 4.73
CA LYS A 197 -14.43 11.98 5.02
C LYS A 197 -13.00 11.51 4.92
N TYR A 198 -12.18 12.31 4.26
CA TYR A 198 -10.78 12.02 4.04
C TYR A 198 -9.91 13.24 4.33
N LYS A 199 -8.70 12.99 4.83
CA LYS A 199 -7.66 14.02 5.01
C LYS A 199 -6.30 13.45 4.61
N TYR A 200 -5.54 14.21 3.86
CA TYR A 200 -4.13 13.94 3.59
C TYR A 200 -3.22 14.80 4.48
N LEU A 201 -2.15 14.22 4.97
CA LEU A 201 -1.10 14.91 5.72
C LEU A 201 0.26 14.68 5.05
N ASP A 202 0.93 15.75 4.66
CA ASP A 202 2.30 15.68 4.12
C ASP A 202 3.34 15.44 5.23
N TYR A 203 3.09 14.38 5.98
CA TYR A 203 3.86 13.99 7.14
C TYR A 203 4.15 12.49 7.11
N ARG A 204 5.40 12.10 7.36
CA ARG A 204 5.84 10.70 7.35
C ARG A 204 5.84 10.14 8.75
N LEU A 205 5.09 9.07 8.96
CA LEU A 205 5.05 8.35 10.23
C LEU A 205 6.07 7.21 10.30
N ASN A 206 6.16 6.42 9.24
CA ASN A 206 7.00 5.24 9.16
C ASN A 206 7.78 5.18 7.84
N ARG A 207 8.67 4.21 7.76
CA ARG A 207 9.36 3.81 6.53
C ARG A 207 8.96 2.38 6.23
N GLU A 208 8.36 2.18 5.07
CA GLU A 208 7.95 0.86 4.60
C GLU A 208 9.09 0.22 3.81
N PHE A 209 9.53 -0.94 4.23
CA PHE A 209 10.63 -1.65 3.58
C PHE A 209 10.11 -2.43 2.36
N ILE A 210 10.67 -2.16 1.18
CA ILE A 210 10.39 -2.89 -0.05
C ILE A 210 11.62 -3.70 -0.43
N SER A 211 11.46 -5.02 -0.47
CA SER A 211 12.50 -5.97 -0.86
C SER A 211 12.09 -6.77 -2.08
N SER A 212 12.99 -7.61 -2.55
CA SER A 212 12.74 -8.58 -3.62
C SER A 212 11.64 -9.59 -3.32
N ASP A 213 11.31 -9.77 -2.04
CA ASP A 213 10.22 -10.65 -1.61
C ASP A 213 8.84 -10.07 -1.99
N LEU A 214 8.79 -8.79 -2.33
CA LEU A 214 7.61 -8.16 -2.88
C LEU A 214 7.48 -8.50 -4.36
N TRP A 215 6.43 -9.26 -4.70
CA TRP A 215 6.17 -9.69 -6.07
C TRP A 215 5.54 -8.56 -6.90
N LEU A 216 6.40 -7.75 -7.55
CA LEU A 216 5.95 -6.68 -8.45
C LEU A 216 5.58 -7.25 -9.83
N ASN A 217 4.57 -8.11 -9.90
CA ASN A 217 4.13 -8.71 -11.15
C ASN A 217 3.19 -7.77 -11.93
N PRO A 218 3.60 -7.26 -13.11
CA PRO A 218 2.79 -6.30 -13.88
C PRO A 218 1.39 -6.79 -14.22
N SER A 219 1.26 -8.04 -14.67
CA SER A 219 -0.04 -8.61 -15.05
C SER A 219 -1.00 -8.73 -13.86
N ALA A 220 -0.47 -8.98 -12.67
CA ALA A 220 -1.28 -9.08 -11.47
C ALA A 220 -1.84 -7.72 -11.05
N PHE A 221 -1.01 -6.68 -11.07
CA PHE A 221 -1.48 -5.32 -10.78
C PHE A 221 -2.48 -4.82 -11.82
N LEU A 222 -2.24 -5.10 -13.10
CA LEU A 222 -3.21 -4.77 -14.15
C LEU A 222 -4.55 -5.46 -13.90
N LYS A 223 -4.53 -6.75 -13.54
CA LYS A 223 -5.74 -7.50 -13.17
C LYS A 223 -6.46 -6.85 -11.97
N THR A 224 -5.71 -6.44 -10.94
CA THR A 224 -6.28 -5.76 -9.77
C THR A 224 -7.04 -4.49 -10.17
N PHE A 225 -6.42 -3.62 -10.98
CA PHE A 225 -7.09 -2.41 -11.44
C PHE A 225 -8.26 -2.67 -12.39
N ASN A 226 -8.18 -3.71 -13.23
CA ASN A 226 -9.33 -4.08 -14.08
C ASN A 226 -10.53 -4.56 -13.26
N VAL A 227 -10.30 -5.29 -12.16
CA VAL A 227 -11.36 -5.65 -11.19
C VAL A 227 -11.95 -4.40 -10.55
N LEU A 228 -11.10 -3.47 -10.10
CA LEU A 228 -11.55 -2.20 -9.54
C LEU A 228 -12.38 -1.38 -10.53
N GLU A 229 -11.92 -1.23 -11.77
CA GLU A 229 -12.67 -0.52 -12.81
C GLU A 229 -14.03 -1.16 -13.08
N LYS A 230 -14.09 -2.49 -13.17
CA LYS A 230 -15.34 -3.24 -13.34
C LYS A 230 -16.32 -2.95 -12.20
N ASN A 231 -15.84 -3.04 -10.95
CA ASN A 231 -16.66 -2.81 -9.77
C ASN A 231 -17.12 -1.34 -9.68
N VAL A 232 -16.22 -0.40 -9.96
CA VAL A 232 -16.56 1.02 -9.95
C VAL A 232 -17.56 1.36 -11.06
N LYS A 233 -17.37 0.85 -12.26
CA LYS A 233 -18.32 1.06 -13.36
C LYS A 233 -19.72 0.54 -13.03
N GLN A 234 -19.79 -0.56 -12.27
CA GLN A 234 -21.07 -1.17 -11.88
C GLN A 234 -21.77 -0.43 -10.72
N PHE A 235 -21.02 -0.07 -9.67
CA PHE A 235 -21.60 0.42 -8.41
C PHE A 235 -21.38 1.93 -8.17
N TYR A 236 -20.33 2.51 -8.77
CA TYR A 236 -19.94 3.91 -8.60
C TYR A 236 -19.58 4.58 -9.93
N PRO A 237 -20.46 4.56 -10.97
CA PRO A 237 -20.11 4.96 -12.34
C PRO A 237 -19.55 6.39 -12.45
N LYS A 238 -19.88 7.25 -11.49
CA LYS A 238 -19.39 8.62 -11.41
C LYS A 238 -17.91 8.74 -11.01
N LEU A 239 -17.22 7.63 -10.65
CA LEU A 239 -15.82 7.58 -10.25
C LEU A 239 -14.93 6.86 -11.28
N THR A 240 -15.45 6.61 -12.48
CA THR A 240 -14.74 5.85 -13.51
C THR A 240 -13.46 6.56 -13.95
N ASP A 241 -13.51 7.88 -14.12
CA ASP A 241 -12.36 8.67 -14.58
C ASP A 241 -11.25 8.74 -13.53
N GLU A 242 -11.63 8.87 -12.27
CA GLU A 242 -10.70 8.89 -11.13
C GLU A 242 -9.93 7.57 -11.01
N ILE A 243 -10.65 6.45 -11.09
CA ILE A 243 -10.02 5.12 -10.98
C ILE A 243 -9.17 4.79 -12.22
N LYS A 244 -9.58 5.22 -13.41
CA LYS A 244 -8.73 5.10 -14.61
C LYS A 244 -7.43 5.88 -14.47
N TYR A 245 -7.49 7.12 -13.96
CA TYR A 245 -6.29 7.92 -13.71
C TYR A 245 -5.39 7.24 -12.68
N ALA A 246 -5.94 6.80 -11.54
CA ALA A 246 -5.20 6.08 -10.51
C ALA A 246 -4.55 4.78 -11.05
N LYS A 247 -5.25 4.03 -11.92
CA LYS A 247 -4.71 2.86 -12.61
C LYS A 247 -3.45 3.22 -13.41
N TYR A 248 -3.53 4.21 -14.29
CA TYR A 248 -2.40 4.53 -15.16
C TYR A 248 -1.27 5.23 -14.42
N TYR A 249 -1.57 6.02 -13.39
CA TYR A 249 -0.57 6.52 -12.46
C TYR A 249 0.22 5.38 -11.82
N PHE A 250 -0.47 4.37 -11.29
CA PHE A 250 0.21 3.23 -10.68
C PHE A 250 0.92 2.36 -11.72
N ILE A 251 0.21 1.90 -12.74
CA ILE A 251 0.74 0.92 -13.71
C ILE A 251 1.87 1.53 -14.55
N LYS A 252 1.70 2.75 -15.03
CA LYS A 252 2.66 3.36 -15.95
C LYS A 252 3.80 4.07 -15.24
N LEU A 253 3.54 4.75 -14.13
CA LEU A 253 4.57 5.51 -13.42
C LEU A 253 5.16 4.74 -12.24
N LEU A 254 4.37 4.46 -11.21
CA LEU A 254 4.92 3.85 -9.99
C LEU A 254 5.52 2.47 -10.24
N LEU A 255 4.79 1.58 -10.90
CA LEU A 255 5.25 0.21 -11.13
C LEU A 255 6.48 0.19 -12.04
N THR A 256 6.53 1.04 -13.07
CA THR A 256 7.71 1.15 -13.95
C THR A 256 8.92 1.66 -13.15
N GLY A 257 8.74 2.69 -12.33
CA GLY A 257 9.79 3.20 -11.45
C GLY A 257 10.27 2.14 -10.45
N PHE A 258 9.36 1.45 -9.78
CA PHE A 258 9.68 0.41 -8.80
C PHE A 258 10.47 -0.76 -9.41
N LEU A 259 10.07 -1.21 -10.60
CA LEU A 259 10.77 -2.28 -11.30
C LEU A 259 12.15 -1.85 -11.78
N SER A 260 12.28 -0.63 -12.29
CA SER A 260 13.54 -0.07 -12.76
C SER A 260 14.54 0.09 -11.60
N GLU A 261 14.10 0.66 -10.47
CA GLU A 261 14.93 0.81 -9.26
C GLU A 261 15.37 -0.54 -8.70
N THR A 262 14.44 -1.49 -8.57
CA THR A 262 14.76 -2.83 -8.07
C THR A 262 15.79 -3.53 -8.95
N TYR A 263 15.63 -3.47 -10.29
CA TYR A 263 16.59 -4.04 -11.24
C TYR A 263 17.94 -3.36 -11.13
N PHE A 264 17.97 -2.02 -11.06
CA PHE A 264 19.21 -1.24 -10.93
C PHE A 264 19.99 -1.62 -9.67
N VAL A 265 19.29 -1.71 -8.53
CA VAL A 265 19.90 -2.05 -7.23
C VAL A 265 20.53 -3.44 -7.26
N TYR A 266 19.84 -4.46 -7.77
CA TYR A 266 20.41 -5.81 -7.84
C TYR A 266 21.55 -5.93 -8.84
N ARG A 267 21.50 -5.21 -9.93
CA ARG A 267 22.57 -5.22 -10.95
C ARG A 267 23.86 -4.57 -10.47
N HIS A 268 23.76 -3.50 -9.68
CA HIS A 268 24.92 -2.66 -9.38
C HIS A 268 25.47 -2.80 -7.96
N PHE A 269 24.62 -3.09 -6.96
CA PHE A 269 25.03 -3.04 -5.57
C PHE A 269 25.14 -4.39 -4.87
N TYR A 270 24.51 -5.42 -5.37
CA TYR A 270 24.55 -6.75 -4.75
C TYR A 270 25.29 -7.74 -5.66
N LYS A 271 26.27 -8.47 -5.08
CA LYS A 271 27.09 -9.44 -5.79
C LYS A 271 27.12 -10.78 -5.06
N THR A 272 25.97 -11.34 -4.79
CA THR A 272 25.80 -12.65 -4.17
C THR A 272 24.98 -13.56 -5.10
N ASP A 273 25.07 -14.88 -4.93
CA ASP A 273 24.27 -15.81 -5.75
C ASP A 273 22.76 -15.53 -5.64
N LYS A 274 22.30 -15.21 -4.45
CA LYS A 274 20.90 -14.79 -4.24
C LYS A 274 20.59 -13.51 -5.04
N ALA A 275 21.49 -12.55 -5.03
CA ALA A 275 21.30 -11.29 -5.76
C ALA A 275 21.30 -11.50 -7.30
N ASN A 276 22.10 -12.44 -7.80
CA ASN A 276 22.10 -12.79 -9.22
C ASN A 276 20.74 -13.38 -9.67
N LEU A 277 20.09 -14.17 -8.82
CA LEU A 277 18.73 -14.67 -9.09
C LEU A 277 17.72 -13.53 -9.10
N GLU A 278 17.81 -12.60 -8.15
CA GLU A 278 16.91 -11.46 -8.07
C GLU A 278 17.15 -10.46 -9.23
N GLU A 279 18.38 -10.29 -9.70
CA GLU A 279 18.66 -9.52 -10.93
C GLU A 279 17.96 -10.12 -12.13
N LYS A 280 18.16 -11.43 -12.37
CA LYS A 280 17.51 -12.15 -13.48
C LYS A 280 15.99 -12.02 -13.43
N ARG A 281 15.43 -12.20 -12.23
CA ARG A 281 13.99 -12.07 -12.00
C ARG A 281 13.49 -10.65 -12.27
N SER A 282 14.18 -9.64 -11.72
CA SER A 282 13.83 -8.23 -11.93
C SER A 282 13.88 -7.86 -13.40
N LYS A 283 14.87 -8.35 -14.15
CA LYS A 283 14.97 -8.17 -15.61
C LYS A 283 13.76 -8.76 -16.35
N ILE A 284 13.32 -9.95 -15.97
CA ILE A 284 12.12 -10.58 -16.53
C ILE A 284 10.88 -9.72 -16.26
N LEU A 285 10.73 -9.19 -15.06
CA LEU A 285 9.60 -8.35 -14.70
C LEU A 285 9.61 -7.00 -15.45
N VAL A 286 10.78 -6.38 -15.61
CA VAL A 286 10.94 -5.17 -16.45
C VAL A 286 10.53 -5.45 -17.90
N ASN A 287 10.91 -6.60 -18.47
CA ASN A 287 10.52 -6.95 -19.83
C ASN A 287 9.00 -7.20 -19.94
N LYS A 288 8.39 -7.89 -18.96
CA LYS A 288 6.92 -8.05 -18.90
C LYS A 288 6.20 -6.72 -18.80
N GLN A 289 6.73 -5.79 -18.00
CA GLN A 289 6.19 -4.43 -17.91
C GLN A 289 6.23 -3.71 -19.25
N LYS A 290 7.36 -3.78 -19.95
CA LYS A 290 7.53 -3.21 -21.30
C LYS A 290 6.50 -3.76 -22.28
N GLU A 291 6.36 -5.09 -22.36
CA GLU A 291 5.42 -5.73 -23.27
C GLU A 291 3.97 -5.36 -22.96
N MET A 292 3.63 -5.30 -21.67
CA MET A 292 2.30 -4.91 -21.21
C MET A 292 2.00 -3.45 -21.57
N LEU A 293 2.93 -2.53 -21.29
CA LEU A 293 2.73 -1.11 -21.59
C LEU A 293 2.67 -0.83 -23.08
N ASN A 294 3.50 -1.50 -23.90
CA ASN A 294 3.40 -1.37 -25.37
C ASN A 294 2.01 -1.76 -25.89
N LYS A 295 1.39 -2.81 -25.33
CA LYS A 295 0.02 -3.20 -25.68
C LYS A 295 -1.03 -2.19 -25.20
N ILE A 296 -0.86 -1.69 -23.99
CA ILE A 296 -1.77 -0.67 -23.40
C ILE A 296 -1.70 0.62 -24.23
N GLU A 297 -0.51 1.12 -24.54
CA GLU A 297 -0.32 2.38 -25.25
C GLU A 297 -0.92 2.39 -26.67
N GLN A 298 -1.03 1.22 -27.30
CA GLN A 298 -1.66 1.04 -28.61
C GLN A 298 -3.17 0.79 -28.53
N SER A 299 -3.72 0.61 -27.34
CA SER A 299 -5.15 0.30 -27.19
C SER A 299 -6.02 1.53 -27.40
N PRO A 300 -7.20 1.40 -28.07
CA PRO A 300 -8.15 2.49 -28.22
C PRO A 300 -8.61 3.06 -26.87
N GLU A 301 -8.68 2.21 -25.83
CA GLU A 301 -9.04 2.62 -24.49
C GLU A 301 -8.04 3.62 -23.91
N PHE A 302 -6.75 3.38 -24.06
CA PHE A 302 -5.70 4.27 -23.56
C PHE A 302 -5.64 5.58 -24.36
N ILE A 303 -5.80 5.52 -25.68
CA ILE A 303 -5.86 6.71 -26.54
C ILE A 303 -7.03 7.61 -26.13
N THR A 304 -8.22 7.03 -25.94
CA THR A 304 -9.39 7.76 -25.44
C THR A 304 -9.12 8.34 -24.04
N PHE A 305 -8.54 7.57 -23.13
CA PHE A 305 -8.18 8.03 -21.79
C PHE A 305 -7.29 9.28 -21.85
N ILE A 306 -6.22 9.27 -22.63
CA ILE A 306 -5.29 10.42 -22.74
C ILE A 306 -6.03 11.68 -23.24
N SER A 307 -6.96 11.53 -24.19
CA SER A 307 -7.63 12.66 -24.85
C SER A 307 -8.84 13.19 -24.10
N SER A 308 -9.51 12.38 -23.28
CA SER A 308 -10.81 12.74 -22.71
C SER A 308 -10.88 12.71 -21.17
N ASN A 309 -9.96 12.03 -20.49
CA ASN A 309 -10.01 11.99 -19.02
C ASN A 309 -9.68 13.36 -18.42
N PRO A 310 -10.50 13.91 -17.52
CA PRO A 310 -10.30 15.26 -16.97
C PRO A 310 -8.93 15.46 -16.30
N TYR A 311 -8.40 14.44 -15.66
CA TYR A 311 -7.10 14.49 -14.99
C TYR A 311 -5.92 14.49 -15.96
N MET A 312 -6.12 13.97 -17.17
CA MET A 312 -5.14 14.02 -18.25
C MET A 312 -5.11 15.37 -18.99
N LEU A 313 -6.15 16.18 -18.84
CA LEU A 313 -6.21 17.53 -19.40
C LEU A 313 -5.53 18.56 -18.49
N VAL A 314 -5.26 18.22 -17.23
CA VAL A 314 -4.51 19.08 -16.32
C VAL A 314 -3.00 19.03 -16.69
N ASP A 315 -2.39 20.20 -16.80
CA ASP A 315 -0.94 20.32 -17.08
C ASP A 315 -0.14 20.16 -15.77
N ASN A 316 0.27 18.93 -15.49
CA ASN A 316 1.14 18.60 -14.37
C ASN A 316 2.17 17.52 -14.77
N VAL A 317 3.13 17.26 -13.89
CA VAL A 317 4.21 16.28 -14.12
C VAL A 317 3.64 14.89 -14.39
N GLU A 318 2.66 14.43 -13.60
CA GLU A 318 2.06 13.10 -13.75
C GLU A 318 1.39 12.92 -15.10
N SER A 319 0.53 13.87 -15.52
CA SER A 319 -0.18 13.80 -16.79
C SER A 319 0.77 13.83 -18.00
N LYS A 320 1.82 14.66 -17.94
CA LYS A 320 2.89 14.68 -18.96
C LYS A 320 3.57 13.32 -19.06
N MET A 321 4.02 12.77 -17.93
CA MET A 321 4.69 11.47 -17.89
C MET A 321 3.79 10.32 -18.33
N ILE A 322 2.49 10.34 -18.00
CA ILE A 322 1.55 9.31 -18.46
C ILE A 322 1.39 9.35 -20.00
N LYS A 323 1.47 10.54 -20.62
CA LYS A 323 1.42 10.68 -22.08
C LYS A 323 2.70 10.18 -22.78
N GLU A 324 3.85 10.25 -22.08
CA GLU A 324 5.12 9.82 -22.66
C GLU A 324 5.12 8.32 -22.99
N PRO A 325 5.69 7.91 -24.16
CA PRO A 325 5.88 6.51 -24.49
C PRO A 325 6.80 5.80 -23.48
N TYR A 326 6.55 4.52 -23.24
CA TYR A 326 7.38 3.72 -22.32
C TYR A 326 8.89 3.82 -22.62
N LYS A 327 9.27 3.91 -23.91
CA LYS A 327 10.68 4.05 -24.32
C LYS A 327 11.35 5.28 -23.69
N SER A 328 10.64 6.39 -23.61
CA SER A 328 11.12 7.64 -22.98
C SER A 328 11.16 7.49 -21.47
N LEU A 329 10.09 6.98 -20.88
CA LEU A 329 9.97 6.78 -19.42
C LEU A 329 11.04 5.84 -18.86
N ARG A 330 11.42 4.80 -19.59
CA ARG A 330 12.43 3.83 -19.14
C ARG A 330 13.79 4.48 -18.83
N ASN A 331 14.13 5.53 -19.53
CA ASN A 331 15.42 6.22 -19.37
C ASN A 331 15.32 7.41 -18.38
N SER A 332 14.12 7.77 -17.96
CA SER A 332 13.90 8.81 -16.97
C SER A 332 13.96 8.20 -15.57
N LYS A 333 14.42 8.99 -14.61
CA LYS A 333 14.33 8.66 -13.19
C LYS A 333 12.90 8.97 -12.69
N ILE A 334 11.96 8.11 -13.07
CA ILE A 334 10.52 8.33 -12.84
C ILE A 334 10.22 8.70 -11.40
N LEU A 335 10.78 7.96 -10.44
CA LEU A 335 10.50 8.21 -9.02
C LEU A 335 11.06 9.55 -8.56
N ASP A 336 12.25 9.95 -9.03
CA ASP A 336 12.85 11.25 -8.70
C ASP A 336 12.01 12.42 -9.26
N LEU A 337 11.34 12.23 -10.42
CA LEU A 337 10.43 13.23 -10.98
C LEU A 337 9.10 13.37 -10.23
N LEU A 338 8.74 12.36 -9.45
CA LEU A 338 7.54 12.33 -8.61
C LEU A 338 7.83 12.74 -7.14
N GLU A 339 9.12 12.95 -6.79
CA GLU A 339 9.62 13.44 -5.51
C GLU A 339 9.82 14.94 -5.53
#